data_6e199220970ee1fa3a71cf2ee15a51c8
#
_entry.id   6e199220970ee1fa3a71cf2ee15a51c8
#
_cell.length_a   1.000
_cell.length_b   1.000
_cell.length_c   1.000
_cell.angle_alpha   90.00
_cell.angle_beta   90.00
_cell.angle_gamma   90.00
#
_symmetry.space_group_name_H-M   'P 1'
#
loop_
_entity.id
_entity.type
_entity.pdbx_description
1 polymer ?
#
loop_
_entity_poly.entity_id
_entity_poly.type
_entity_poly.pdbx_seq_one_letter_code
_entity_poly.pdbx_strand_id
1 'polypeptide(L)'
;VKGEVVTGAVAWLPGSVRSGGAPPIAGEERAGVAAGSETLFSGARCILTPTAKTDPEALQTVRVLWELAGSIVLDMDPFLHDKILGAVSHLPHVAAFALMTALADVRDHGLPELDLASHSGGGLRDTTRIAASSPEMWRDIFLWNRDNVVSLIETYERHLGELKRLIAAGDAAGIEKQLDQAKYEREQLTPRTSGKS
;
A
#
# COMPACT_ATOMS: atom_id res chain seq x y z
N VAL A 1 3.24 -8.54 -3.33
CA VAL A 1 3.91 -8.62 -4.63
C VAL A 1 3.53 -9.91 -5.31
N LYS A 2 3.09 -9.87 -6.58
CA LYS A 2 2.54 -11.04 -7.29
C LYS A 2 3.28 -11.37 -8.58
N GLY A 3 3.83 -10.38 -9.27
CA GLY A 3 4.56 -10.60 -10.51
C GLY A 3 5.65 -11.67 -10.36
N GLU A 4 6.62 -11.42 -9.51
CA GLU A 4 7.72 -12.34 -9.24
C GLU A 4 7.26 -13.63 -8.52
N VAL A 5 6.38 -13.52 -7.52
CA VAL A 5 5.94 -14.67 -6.72
C VAL A 5 5.16 -15.67 -7.58
N VAL A 6 4.23 -15.22 -8.42
CA VAL A 6 3.40 -16.10 -9.23
C VAL A 6 4.22 -16.72 -10.37
N THR A 7 5.11 -15.96 -11.01
CA THR A 7 5.98 -16.46 -12.06
C THR A 7 7.06 -17.41 -11.52
N GLY A 8 7.63 -17.11 -10.35
CA GLY A 8 8.61 -17.98 -9.68
C GLY A 8 8.00 -19.28 -9.16
N ALA A 9 6.79 -19.22 -8.58
CA ALA A 9 6.12 -20.40 -8.05
C ALA A 9 5.97 -21.51 -9.10
N VAL A 10 5.68 -21.15 -10.35
CA VAL A 10 5.57 -22.11 -11.46
C VAL A 10 6.88 -22.87 -11.71
N ALA A 11 8.04 -22.27 -11.42
CA ALA A 11 9.34 -22.91 -11.61
C ALA A 11 9.71 -23.86 -10.45
N TRP A 12 9.15 -23.66 -9.27
CA TRP A 12 9.51 -24.40 -8.04
C TRP A 12 8.50 -25.50 -7.69
N LEU A 13 7.25 -25.33 -8.09
CA LEU A 13 6.22 -26.30 -7.79
C LEU A 13 6.27 -27.50 -8.76
N PRO A 14 6.03 -28.74 -8.27
CA PRO A 14 5.85 -29.89 -9.14
C PRO A 14 4.75 -29.64 -10.17
N GLY A 15 4.90 -30.15 -11.40
CA GLY A 15 3.93 -29.97 -12.49
C GLY A 15 2.51 -30.48 -12.19
N SER A 16 2.34 -31.27 -11.14
CA SER A 16 1.04 -31.73 -10.62
C SER A 16 0.35 -30.74 -9.69
N VAL A 17 1.06 -29.68 -9.24
CA VAL A 17 0.52 -28.68 -8.32
C VAL A 17 -0.05 -27.52 -9.12
N ARG A 18 -1.32 -27.25 -8.91
CA ARG A 18 -2.01 -26.08 -9.47
C ARG A 18 -1.81 -24.90 -8.54
N SER A 19 -1.33 -23.77 -9.06
CA SER A 19 -1.07 -22.56 -8.28
C SER A 19 -1.66 -21.31 -8.91
N GLY A 20 -2.02 -20.34 -8.08
CA GLY A 20 -2.52 -19.05 -8.51
C GLY A 20 -2.43 -18.03 -7.39
N GLY A 21 -2.07 -16.79 -7.71
CA GLY A 21 -2.06 -15.69 -6.74
C GLY A 21 -3.49 -15.22 -6.47
N ALA A 22 -3.86 -15.06 -5.18
CA ALA A 22 -5.17 -14.58 -4.77
C ALA A 22 -5.06 -13.72 -3.49
N PRO A 23 -4.37 -12.55 -3.55
CA PRO A 23 -4.24 -11.72 -2.36
C PRO A 23 -5.55 -11.03 -2.01
N PRO A 24 -6.08 -11.23 -0.79
CA PRO A 24 -7.13 -10.38 -0.25
C PRO A 24 -6.56 -9.00 0.09
N ILE A 25 -7.31 -7.96 -0.24
CA ILE A 25 -7.02 -6.59 0.17
C ILE A 25 -7.78 -6.34 1.47
N ALA A 26 -7.36 -7.05 2.50
CA ALA A 26 -7.89 -7.00 3.85
C ALA A 26 -6.76 -7.32 4.83
N GLY A 27 -6.79 -6.70 6.00
CA GLY A 27 -5.79 -6.95 7.05
C GLY A 27 -6.17 -6.25 8.33
N GLU A 28 -5.71 -6.82 9.43
CA GLU A 28 -5.77 -6.23 10.76
C GLU A 28 -4.39 -5.68 11.14
N GLU A 29 -4.36 -4.68 12.02
CA GLU A 29 -3.10 -4.10 12.51
C GLU A 29 -2.31 -5.08 13.38
N ARG A 30 -3.01 -6.00 14.05
CA ARG A 30 -2.43 -7.02 14.93
C ARG A 30 -2.23 -8.32 14.17
N ALA A 31 -1.08 -8.93 14.37
CA ALA A 31 -0.78 -10.25 13.82
C ALA A 31 -1.34 -11.38 14.69
N GLY A 32 -1.61 -12.51 14.06
CA GLY A 32 -1.97 -13.78 14.73
C GLY A 32 -3.48 -14.06 14.73
N VAL A 33 -3.81 -15.32 15.06
CA VAL A 33 -5.19 -15.85 14.99
C VAL A 33 -6.14 -15.11 15.94
N ALA A 34 -5.65 -14.62 17.07
CA ALA A 34 -6.46 -13.88 18.05
C ALA A 34 -6.93 -12.49 17.54
N ALA A 35 -6.31 -11.97 16.48
CA ALA A 35 -6.72 -10.73 15.81
C ALA A 35 -7.71 -10.99 14.66
N GLY A 36 -7.96 -12.24 14.31
CA GLY A 36 -8.88 -12.61 13.24
C GLY A 36 -10.32 -12.26 13.56
N SER A 37 -11.08 -11.86 12.55
CA SER A 37 -12.50 -11.61 12.61
C SER A 37 -13.21 -12.47 11.56
N GLU A 38 -14.38 -13.01 11.87
CA GLU A 38 -15.21 -13.76 10.93
C GLU A 38 -15.72 -12.90 9.76
N THR A 39 -15.72 -11.58 9.92
CA THR A 39 -16.14 -10.61 8.90
C THR A 39 -14.99 -9.95 8.17
N LEU A 40 -13.73 -10.34 8.43
CA LEU A 40 -12.53 -9.70 7.87
C LEU A 40 -12.56 -9.58 6.34
N PHE A 41 -13.09 -10.57 5.67
CA PHE A 41 -13.14 -10.63 4.21
C PHE A 41 -14.48 -10.14 3.62
N SER A 42 -15.49 -9.89 4.46
CA SER A 42 -16.81 -9.46 4.00
C SER A 42 -16.74 -8.08 3.32
N GLY A 43 -17.08 -8.04 2.03
CA GLY A 43 -16.96 -6.84 1.19
C GLY A 43 -15.53 -6.43 0.84
N ALA A 44 -14.51 -7.12 1.36
CA ALA A 44 -13.12 -6.88 0.99
C ALA A 44 -12.85 -7.34 -0.45
N ARG A 45 -11.95 -6.66 -1.16
CA ARG A 45 -11.52 -7.10 -2.49
C ARG A 45 -10.51 -8.23 -2.37
N CYS A 46 -10.68 -9.28 -3.18
CA CYS A 46 -9.66 -10.29 -3.42
C CYS A 46 -9.25 -10.24 -4.89
N ILE A 47 -7.95 -10.07 -5.14
CA ILE A 47 -7.44 -9.90 -6.50
C ILE A 47 -6.80 -11.21 -6.95
N LEU A 48 -7.46 -11.94 -7.84
CA LEU A 48 -6.87 -13.09 -8.50
C LEU A 48 -5.86 -12.59 -9.54
N THR A 49 -4.67 -13.21 -9.53
CA THR A 49 -3.60 -12.84 -10.47
C THR A 49 -3.24 -14.04 -11.37
N PRO A 50 -4.15 -14.42 -12.30
CA PRO A 50 -3.90 -15.52 -13.22
C PRO A 50 -2.79 -15.18 -14.22
N THR A 51 -2.09 -16.21 -14.68
CA THR A 51 -1.15 -16.17 -15.81
C THR A 51 -1.64 -17.10 -16.91
N ALA A 52 -0.99 -17.09 -18.07
CA ALA A 52 -1.29 -18.03 -19.16
C ALA A 52 -1.09 -19.51 -18.77
N LYS A 53 -0.39 -19.78 -17.66
CA LYS A 53 -0.16 -21.12 -17.11
C LYS A 53 -1.10 -21.49 -15.97
N THR A 54 -1.96 -20.59 -15.55
CA THR A 54 -2.91 -20.84 -14.45
C THR A 54 -3.99 -21.80 -14.94
N ASP A 55 -4.20 -22.90 -14.21
CA ASP A 55 -5.25 -23.85 -14.47
C ASP A 55 -6.64 -23.21 -14.25
N PRO A 56 -7.56 -23.25 -15.23
CA PRO A 56 -8.85 -22.58 -15.13
C PRO A 56 -9.76 -23.15 -14.03
N GLU A 57 -9.71 -24.47 -13.77
CA GLU A 57 -10.54 -25.11 -12.73
C GLU A 57 -10.04 -24.72 -11.34
N ALA A 58 -8.70 -24.69 -11.16
CA ALA A 58 -8.10 -24.22 -9.91
C ALA A 58 -8.43 -22.73 -9.66
N LEU A 59 -8.36 -21.90 -10.69
CA LEU A 59 -8.73 -20.50 -10.61
C LEU A 59 -10.19 -20.33 -10.16
N GLN A 60 -11.10 -21.09 -10.77
CA GLN A 60 -12.52 -21.07 -10.40
C GLN A 60 -12.75 -21.55 -8.97
N THR A 61 -12.05 -22.58 -8.53
CA THR A 61 -12.13 -23.09 -7.16
C THR A 61 -11.73 -22.01 -6.15
N VAL A 62 -10.62 -21.32 -6.41
CA VAL A 62 -10.14 -20.22 -5.54
C VAL A 62 -11.10 -19.03 -5.55
N ARG A 63 -11.70 -18.72 -6.70
CA ARG A 63 -12.73 -17.67 -6.83
C ARG A 63 -13.91 -17.96 -5.92
N VAL A 64 -14.49 -19.16 -6.05
CA VAL A 64 -15.65 -19.58 -5.23
C VAL A 64 -15.31 -19.54 -3.75
N LEU A 65 -14.10 -19.97 -3.36
CA LEU A 65 -13.66 -19.89 -1.96
C LEU A 65 -13.74 -18.47 -1.41
N TRP A 66 -13.20 -17.48 -2.15
CA TRP A 66 -13.20 -16.08 -1.72
C TRP A 66 -14.59 -15.44 -1.76
N GLU A 67 -15.41 -15.80 -2.73
CA GLU A 67 -16.81 -15.35 -2.81
C GLU A 67 -17.63 -15.88 -1.62
N LEU A 68 -17.42 -17.17 -1.24
CA LEU A 68 -18.04 -17.73 -0.03
C LEU A 68 -17.56 -17.06 1.28
N ALA A 69 -16.32 -16.58 1.30
CA ALA A 69 -15.82 -15.77 2.41
C ALA A 69 -16.36 -14.32 2.41
N GLY A 70 -17.22 -13.97 1.45
CA GLY A 70 -17.85 -12.65 1.33
C GLY A 70 -17.02 -11.60 0.59
N SER A 71 -15.93 -12.00 -0.06
CA SER A 71 -15.05 -11.08 -0.80
C SER A 71 -15.62 -10.72 -2.17
N ILE A 72 -15.27 -9.52 -2.63
CA ILE A 72 -15.47 -9.08 -4.03
C ILE A 72 -14.24 -9.51 -4.83
N VAL A 73 -14.40 -10.54 -5.67
CA VAL A 73 -13.31 -11.11 -6.43
C VAL A 73 -13.11 -10.41 -7.76
N LEU A 74 -11.87 -10.02 -8.05
CA LEU A 74 -11.45 -9.32 -9.28
C LEU A 74 -10.26 -10.06 -9.90
N ASP A 75 -10.17 -10.07 -11.23
CA ASP A 75 -8.98 -10.56 -11.94
C ASP A 75 -8.09 -9.39 -12.34
N MET A 76 -6.78 -9.59 -12.22
CA MET A 76 -5.79 -8.58 -12.59
C MET A 76 -4.50 -9.26 -13.04
N ASP A 77 -3.84 -8.69 -14.04
CA ASP A 77 -2.48 -9.08 -14.38
C ASP A 77 -1.54 -8.92 -13.17
N PRO A 78 -0.67 -9.90 -12.86
CA PRO A 78 0.18 -9.86 -11.67
C PRO A 78 1.15 -8.67 -11.62
N PHE A 79 1.66 -8.20 -12.77
CA PHE A 79 2.55 -7.03 -12.82
C PHE A 79 1.76 -5.72 -12.68
N LEU A 80 0.56 -5.65 -13.26
CA LEU A 80 -0.35 -4.53 -13.04
C LEU A 80 -0.75 -4.42 -11.56
N HIS A 81 -1.02 -5.57 -10.91
CA HIS A 81 -1.25 -5.63 -9.47
C HIS A 81 -0.10 -4.99 -8.69
N ASP A 82 1.15 -5.38 -8.99
CA ASP A 82 2.32 -4.87 -8.27
C ASP A 82 2.55 -3.38 -8.51
N LYS A 83 2.26 -2.89 -9.71
CA LYS A 83 2.30 -1.45 -10.02
C LYS A 83 1.25 -0.66 -9.24
N ILE A 84 0.02 -1.14 -9.18
CA ILE A 84 -1.07 -0.48 -8.44
C ILE A 84 -0.78 -0.52 -6.94
N LEU A 85 -0.43 -1.68 -6.38
CA LEU A 85 -0.12 -1.81 -4.94
C LEU A 85 1.15 -1.02 -4.57
N GLY A 86 2.09 -0.88 -5.49
CA GLY A 86 3.21 0.04 -5.37
C GLY A 86 2.76 1.45 -5.03
N ALA A 87 1.80 1.98 -5.80
CA ALA A 87 1.30 3.33 -5.63
C ALA A 87 0.40 3.51 -4.39
N VAL A 88 -0.56 2.59 -4.16
CA VAL A 88 -1.60 2.79 -3.14
C VAL A 88 -1.25 2.19 -1.77
N SER A 89 -0.20 1.39 -1.68
CA SER A 89 0.23 0.73 -0.45
C SER A 89 1.72 0.92 -0.16
N HIS A 90 2.60 0.56 -1.10
CA HIS A 90 4.04 0.56 -0.80
C HIS A 90 4.60 1.97 -0.64
N LEU A 91 4.27 2.90 -1.53
CA LEU A 91 4.71 4.30 -1.40
C LEU A 91 4.21 4.97 -0.10
N PRO A 92 2.95 4.83 0.33
CA PRO A 92 2.51 5.30 1.65
C PRO A 92 3.35 4.77 2.82
N HIS A 93 3.74 3.48 2.80
CA HIS A 93 4.59 2.92 3.86
C HIS A 93 6.02 3.47 3.79
N VAL A 94 6.59 3.62 2.58
CA VAL A 94 7.89 4.32 2.43
C VAL A 94 7.85 5.71 3.04
N ALA A 95 6.81 6.49 2.73
CA ALA A 95 6.64 7.84 3.25
C ALA A 95 6.51 7.85 4.78
N ALA A 96 5.72 6.93 5.35
CA ALA A 96 5.53 6.83 6.79
C ALA A 96 6.83 6.43 7.52
N PHE A 97 7.58 5.45 7.02
CA PHE A 97 8.87 5.08 7.59
C PHE A 97 9.89 6.22 7.48
N ALA A 98 9.99 6.86 6.31
CA ALA A 98 10.92 7.98 6.10
C ALA A 98 10.57 9.18 7.00
N LEU A 99 9.29 9.50 7.18
CA LEU A 99 8.84 10.56 8.08
C LEU A 99 9.23 10.26 9.53
N MET A 100 9.02 9.03 10.00
CA MET A 100 9.41 8.66 11.38
C MET A 100 10.92 8.73 11.59
N THR A 101 11.72 8.31 10.61
CA THR A 101 13.18 8.43 10.66
C THR A 101 13.62 9.90 10.70
N ALA A 102 13.03 10.75 9.85
CA ALA A 102 13.32 12.19 9.84
C ALA A 102 12.97 12.86 11.18
N LEU A 103 11.85 12.48 11.80
CA LEU A 103 11.47 12.99 13.12
C LEU A 103 12.43 12.53 14.23
N ALA A 104 12.95 11.31 14.14
CA ALA A 104 13.97 10.81 15.05
C ALA A 104 15.27 11.64 14.92
N ASP A 105 15.69 11.93 13.69
CA ASP A 105 16.88 12.78 13.45
C ASP A 105 16.69 14.19 14.03
N VAL A 106 15.51 14.80 13.88
CA VAL A 106 15.19 16.11 14.46
C VAL A 106 15.29 16.07 15.99
N ARG A 107 14.76 15.02 16.62
CA ARG A 107 14.84 14.84 18.08
C ARG A 107 16.30 14.68 18.52
N ASP A 108 17.06 13.80 17.88
CA ASP A 108 18.38 13.36 18.34
C ASP A 108 19.48 14.44 18.10
N HIS A 109 19.33 15.25 17.04
CA HIS A 109 20.34 16.23 16.63
C HIS A 109 19.89 17.69 16.73
N GLY A 110 18.61 17.97 16.81
CA GLY A 110 18.07 19.34 16.77
C GLY A 110 17.35 19.79 18.04
N LEU A 111 16.54 18.91 18.62
CA LEU A 111 15.67 19.23 19.74
C LEU A 111 15.58 18.04 20.71
N PRO A 112 16.64 17.75 21.46
CA PRO A 112 16.70 16.59 22.36
C PRO A 112 15.63 16.62 23.47
N GLU A 113 15.12 17.79 23.83
CA GLU A 113 14.04 17.95 24.82
C GLU A 113 12.64 17.81 24.20
N LEU A 114 12.55 17.58 22.87
CA LEU A 114 11.28 17.47 22.15
C LEU A 114 10.60 16.13 22.47
N ASP A 115 9.58 16.19 23.32
CA ASP A 115 8.66 15.07 23.51
C ASP A 115 7.64 15.04 22.36
N LEU A 116 8.00 14.33 21.29
CA LEU A 116 7.12 14.18 20.11
C LEU A 116 5.79 13.51 20.48
N ALA A 117 5.76 12.65 21.48
CA ALA A 117 4.56 11.92 21.87
C ALA A 117 3.52 12.87 22.49
N SER A 118 3.95 13.72 23.44
CA SER A 118 3.05 14.67 24.11
C SER A 118 2.57 15.81 23.21
N HIS A 119 3.35 16.13 22.14
CA HIS A 119 3.02 17.20 21.20
C HIS A 119 2.40 16.70 19.89
N SER A 120 2.25 15.38 19.73
CA SER A 120 1.67 14.80 18.50
C SER A 120 0.16 14.92 18.47
N GLY A 121 -0.38 15.52 17.40
CA GLY A 121 -1.81 15.53 17.09
C GLY A 121 -2.26 14.32 16.27
N GLY A 122 -3.56 14.27 15.91
CA GLY A 122 -4.15 13.23 15.07
C GLY A 122 -3.44 13.10 13.72
N GLY A 123 -3.08 14.21 13.08
CA GLY A 123 -2.41 14.19 11.78
C GLY A 123 -1.12 13.40 11.75
N LEU A 124 -0.24 13.55 12.75
CA LEU A 124 0.98 12.74 12.83
C LEU A 124 0.66 11.26 13.05
N ARG A 125 -0.23 10.96 13.99
CA ARG A 125 -0.61 9.57 14.32
C ARG A 125 -1.22 8.86 13.11
N ASP A 126 -2.14 9.52 12.40
CA ASP A 126 -2.81 8.92 11.23
C ASP A 126 -1.84 8.68 10.08
N THR A 127 -0.93 9.65 9.82
CA THR A 127 0.05 9.56 8.75
C THR A 127 1.13 8.50 9.03
N THR A 128 1.51 8.31 10.29
CA THR A 128 2.62 7.42 10.68
C THR A 128 2.18 6.08 11.25
N ARG A 129 0.89 5.85 11.46
CA ARG A 129 0.34 4.61 12.03
C ARG A 129 0.90 3.36 11.36
N ILE A 130 0.98 3.37 10.05
CA ILE A 130 1.45 2.24 9.24
C ILE A 130 2.97 2.00 9.36
N ALA A 131 3.75 2.92 9.89
CA ALA A 131 5.17 2.72 10.18
C ALA A 131 5.42 1.76 11.37
N ALA A 132 4.38 1.37 12.11
CA ALA A 132 4.47 0.32 13.14
C ALA A 132 4.42 -1.11 12.59
N SER A 133 4.33 -1.28 11.27
CA SER A 133 4.30 -2.58 10.60
C SER A 133 5.65 -3.30 10.67
N SER A 134 5.65 -4.64 10.46
CA SER A 134 6.85 -5.48 10.51
C SER A 134 7.94 -5.01 9.52
N PRO A 135 9.14 -4.64 9.99
CA PRO A 135 10.24 -4.23 9.12
C PRO A 135 10.70 -5.35 8.17
N GLU A 136 10.67 -6.59 8.63
CA GLU A 136 11.07 -7.76 7.83
C GLU A 136 10.12 -7.95 6.63
N MET A 137 8.82 -7.92 6.89
CA MET A 137 7.80 -8.02 5.84
C MET A 137 7.95 -6.89 4.81
N TRP A 138 8.14 -5.65 5.26
CA TRP A 138 8.25 -4.50 4.36
C TRP A 138 9.56 -4.47 3.58
N ARG A 139 10.68 -4.91 4.20
CA ARG A 139 11.94 -5.17 3.47
C ARG A 139 11.69 -6.06 2.26
N ASP A 140 11.02 -7.19 2.49
CA ASP A 140 10.79 -8.17 1.42
C ASP A 140 9.83 -7.62 0.35
N ILE A 141 8.77 -6.92 0.76
CA ILE A 141 7.84 -6.25 -0.18
C ILE A 141 8.60 -5.23 -1.06
N PHE A 142 9.45 -4.39 -0.48
CA PHE A 142 10.19 -3.39 -1.23
C PHE A 142 11.20 -4.03 -2.20
N LEU A 143 11.89 -5.07 -1.78
CA LEU A 143 12.85 -5.78 -2.63
C LEU A 143 12.16 -6.50 -3.80
N TRP A 144 11.05 -7.17 -3.57
CA TRP A 144 10.30 -7.88 -4.61
C TRP A 144 9.51 -6.95 -5.55
N ASN A 145 9.23 -5.71 -5.17
CA ASN A 145 8.60 -4.70 -6.02
C ASN A 145 9.53 -3.51 -6.30
N ARG A 146 10.85 -3.76 -6.27
CA ARG A 146 11.88 -2.73 -6.24
C ARG A 146 11.72 -1.67 -7.32
N ASP A 147 11.58 -2.07 -8.57
CA ASP A 147 11.60 -1.13 -9.69
C ASP A 147 10.38 -0.18 -9.66
N ASN A 148 9.19 -0.70 -9.32
CA ASN A 148 8.01 0.13 -9.13
C ASN A 148 8.17 1.06 -7.92
N VAL A 149 8.70 0.56 -6.80
CA VAL A 149 8.87 1.35 -5.57
C VAL A 149 9.89 2.47 -5.79
N VAL A 150 11.03 2.19 -6.41
CA VAL A 150 12.06 3.20 -6.71
C VAL A 150 11.49 4.30 -7.60
N SER A 151 10.83 3.95 -8.70
CA SER A 151 10.21 4.94 -9.61
C SER A 151 9.15 5.81 -8.92
N LEU A 152 8.38 5.23 -7.99
CA LEU A 152 7.39 5.97 -7.21
C LEU A 152 8.05 6.89 -6.18
N ILE A 153 9.16 6.47 -5.56
CA ILE A 153 9.96 7.32 -4.66
C ILE A 153 10.50 8.52 -5.43
N GLU A 154 11.11 8.32 -6.59
CA GLU A 154 11.62 9.42 -7.43
C GLU A 154 10.51 10.43 -7.78
N THR A 155 9.32 9.93 -8.08
CA THR A 155 8.15 10.80 -8.33
C THR A 155 7.75 11.57 -7.08
N TYR A 156 7.73 10.93 -5.92
CA TYR A 156 7.42 11.56 -4.64
C TYR A 156 8.47 12.61 -4.24
N GLU A 157 9.75 12.30 -4.39
CA GLU A 157 10.87 13.24 -4.14
C GLU A 157 10.79 14.48 -5.01
N ARG A 158 10.42 14.33 -6.28
CA ARG A 158 10.24 15.47 -7.20
C ARG A 158 9.13 16.41 -6.71
N HIS A 159 7.98 15.89 -6.28
CA HIS A 159 6.88 16.70 -5.74
C HIS A 159 7.23 17.33 -4.38
N LEU A 160 7.94 16.60 -3.53
CA LEU A 160 8.44 17.13 -2.25
C LEU A 160 9.47 18.24 -2.49
N GLY A 161 10.37 18.06 -3.45
CA GLY A 161 11.35 19.06 -3.86
C GLY A 161 10.70 20.34 -4.41
N GLU A 162 9.64 20.21 -5.19
CA GLU A 162 8.88 21.37 -5.70
C GLU A 162 8.20 22.12 -4.56
N LEU A 163 7.53 21.43 -3.64
CA LEU A 163 6.92 22.05 -2.47
C LEU A 163 7.96 22.78 -1.61
N LYS A 164 9.12 22.12 -1.36
CA LYS A 164 10.25 22.72 -0.66
C LYS A 164 10.71 24.03 -1.33
N ARG A 165 10.84 24.02 -2.68
CA ARG A 165 11.25 25.19 -3.47
C ARG A 165 10.27 26.35 -3.32
N LEU A 166 8.97 26.08 -3.42
CA LEU A 166 7.91 27.08 -3.25
C LEU A 166 7.92 27.69 -1.84
N ILE A 167 8.07 26.85 -0.82
CA ILE A 167 8.16 27.29 0.58
C ILE A 167 9.40 28.17 0.78
N ALA A 168 10.55 27.76 0.29
CA ALA A 168 11.80 28.52 0.41
C ALA A 168 11.73 29.87 -0.32
N ALA A 169 10.98 29.97 -1.42
CA ALA A 169 10.76 31.19 -2.16
C ALA A 169 9.69 32.12 -1.54
N GLY A 170 8.92 31.64 -0.56
CA GLY A 170 7.75 32.37 -0.03
C GLY A 170 6.62 32.53 -1.06
N ASP A 171 6.55 31.66 -2.08
CA ASP A 171 5.55 31.72 -3.15
C ASP A 171 4.20 31.18 -2.65
N ALA A 172 3.44 32.05 -1.98
CA ALA A 172 2.14 31.71 -1.40
C ALA A 172 1.15 31.18 -2.45
N ALA A 173 1.09 31.80 -3.66
CA ALA A 173 0.18 31.40 -4.71
C ALA A 173 0.54 30.02 -5.30
N GLY A 174 1.84 29.77 -5.48
CA GLY A 174 2.35 28.47 -5.94
C GLY A 174 2.07 27.35 -4.94
N ILE A 175 2.26 27.63 -3.64
CA ILE A 175 1.95 26.68 -2.56
C ILE A 175 0.45 26.35 -2.58
N GLU A 176 -0.43 27.36 -2.54
CA GLU A 176 -1.88 27.18 -2.53
C GLU A 176 -2.35 26.33 -3.73
N LYS A 177 -1.87 26.65 -4.93
CA LYS A 177 -2.19 25.91 -6.15
C LYS A 177 -1.79 24.42 -6.03
N GLN A 178 -0.61 24.12 -5.48
CA GLN A 178 -0.16 22.73 -5.33
C GLN A 178 -1.00 21.98 -4.30
N LEU A 179 -1.37 22.63 -3.19
CA LEU A 179 -2.21 22.04 -2.16
C LEU A 179 -3.66 21.82 -2.64
N ASP A 180 -4.22 22.75 -3.40
CA ASP A 180 -5.55 22.61 -4.02
C ASP A 180 -5.59 21.43 -4.98
N GLN A 181 -4.56 21.24 -5.80
CA GLN A 181 -4.45 20.08 -6.66
C GLN A 181 -4.43 18.77 -5.84
N ALA A 182 -3.63 18.72 -4.78
CA ALA A 182 -3.56 17.53 -3.92
C ALA A 182 -4.91 17.25 -3.22
N LYS A 183 -5.61 18.30 -2.77
CA LYS A 183 -6.95 18.19 -2.21
C LYS A 183 -7.94 17.63 -3.22
N TYR A 184 -7.95 18.16 -4.44
CA TYR A 184 -8.81 17.66 -5.52
C TYR A 184 -8.57 16.16 -5.77
N GLU A 185 -7.31 15.73 -5.92
CA GLU A 185 -6.97 14.32 -6.13
C GLU A 185 -7.44 13.44 -4.95
N ARG A 186 -7.30 13.93 -3.71
CA ARG A 186 -7.77 13.20 -2.53
C ARG A 186 -9.30 13.02 -2.53
N GLU A 187 -10.04 14.02 -2.99
CA GLU A 187 -11.50 13.95 -3.10
C GLU A 187 -11.94 12.91 -4.15
N GLN A 188 -11.17 12.73 -5.24
CA GLN A 188 -11.45 11.71 -6.26
C GLN A 188 -11.22 10.28 -5.76
N LEU A 189 -10.36 10.07 -4.74
CA LEU A 189 -10.12 8.76 -4.14
C LEU A 189 -11.24 8.30 -3.19
N THR A 190 -12.14 9.19 -2.80
CA THR A 190 -13.29 8.82 -1.98
C THR A 190 -14.28 8.01 -2.83
N PRO A 191 -14.65 6.78 -2.45
CA PRO A 191 -15.64 6.02 -3.21
C PRO A 191 -16.90 6.88 -3.36
N ARG A 192 -17.33 7.10 -4.59
CA ARG A 192 -18.65 7.70 -4.82
C ARG A 192 -19.67 6.74 -4.24
N THR A 193 -20.25 7.10 -3.11
CA THR A 193 -21.43 6.40 -2.61
C THR A 193 -22.46 6.51 -3.72
N SER A 194 -22.68 5.42 -4.45
CA SER A 194 -23.81 5.31 -5.36
C SER A 194 -25.05 5.62 -4.52
N GLY A 195 -25.65 6.78 -4.79
CA GLY A 195 -26.84 7.24 -4.10
C GLY A 195 -27.89 6.13 -4.12
N LYS A 196 -28.33 5.71 -2.96
CA LYS A 196 -29.59 5.00 -2.82
C LYS A 196 -30.67 6.02 -3.20
N SER A 197 -31.17 5.93 -4.42
CA SER A 197 -32.49 6.42 -4.78
C SER A 197 -33.53 5.38 -4.40
#